data_d875373e68f4b236032822d301ea0d39
#
_entry.id   d875373e68f4b236032822d301ea0d39
#
_cell.length_a   1.000
_cell.length_b   1.000
_cell.length_c   1.000
_cell.angle_alpha   90.00
_cell.angle_beta   90.00
_cell.angle_gamma   90.00
#
_symmetry.space_group_name_H-M   'P 1'
#
loop_
_entity.id
_entity.type
_entity.pdbx_description
1 polymer ?
#
loop_
_entity_poly.entity_id
_entity_poly.type
_entity_poly.pdbx_seq_one_letter_code
_entity_poly.pdbx_strand_id
1 'polypeptide(L)'
;MALAKRIIPCLDVDRGRVVKGVNFVGIRDAGDPVEIARRYNEEGADEITFLDITASHEERDTTVHTVEQIACEVFIPLTVGGGIRSLQDIRTMLNAGADKVSINTAAIHEPELVRDAAARFGSQCIVVAIDVKRVSELNDPPRYELFTHGGRKPTGIEAVAWARQMADFGAGELLLTSMDRDGTRDGFELTITKAITDAVDIPVIASGGVGGLQHLADGVTLGGADAVLAASIFHFGEYSVGEAKAFMADQGITVRL
;
A
#
# COMPACT_ATOMS: atom_id res chain seq x y z
N MET A 1 2.46 -24.44 -9.41
CA MET A 1 3.48 -23.63 -8.68
C MET A 1 2.76 -22.51 -7.97
N ALA A 2 2.94 -22.31 -6.66
CA ALA A 2 2.40 -21.16 -5.97
C ALA A 2 3.17 -19.91 -6.44
N LEU A 3 2.46 -18.77 -6.63
CA LEU A 3 3.10 -17.49 -6.90
C LEU A 3 3.89 -17.06 -5.67
N ALA A 4 5.07 -16.47 -5.88
CA ALA A 4 5.87 -15.92 -4.79
C ALA A 4 5.13 -14.73 -4.16
N LYS A 5 5.12 -14.70 -2.83
CA LYS A 5 4.58 -13.59 -2.06
C LYS A 5 5.58 -12.43 -2.05
N ARG A 6 5.09 -11.19 -2.05
CA ARG A 6 5.92 -9.99 -2.15
C ARG A 6 6.05 -9.29 -0.81
N ILE A 7 7.24 -8.76 -0.54
CA ILE A 7 7.50 -7.83 0.56
C ILE A 7 7.71 -6.45 -0.05
N ILE A 8 6.90 -5.49 0.37
CA ILE A 8 6.82 -4.15 -0.20
C ILE A 8 7.13 -3.12 0.90
N PRO A 9 8.33 -2.54 0.94
CA PRO A 9 8.59 -1.37 1.77
C PRO A 9 7.77 -0.17 1.31
N CYS A 10 7.22 0.60 2.27
CA CYS A 10 6.46 1.82 2.01
C CYS A 10 7.24 3.06 2.44
N LEU A 11 7.32 4.04 1.56
CA LEU A 11 7.88 5.37 1.80
C LEU A 11 6.72 6.36 1.97
N ASP A 12 6.37 6.70 3.21
CA ASP A 12 5.46 7.82 3.46
C ASP A 12 6.27 9.12 3.32
N VAL A 13 5.90 9.98 2.38
CA VAL A 13 6.66 11.20 2.07
C VAL A 13 5.87 12.45 2.41
N ASP A 14 6.50 13.34 3.16
CA ASP A 14 6.04 14.68 3.48
C ASP A 14 7.06 15.70 2.96
N ARG A 15 6.65 16.57 2.03
CA ARG A 15 7.51 17.65 1.48
C ARG A 15 8.89 17.16 1.04
N GLY A 16 8.92 16.05 0.29
CA GLY A 16 10.15 15.48 -0.26
C GLY A 16 11.04 14.73 0.74
N ARG A 17 10.57 14.47 1.96
CA ARG A 17 11.28 13.68 2.98
C ARG A 17 10.48 12.45 3.35
N VAL A 18 11.16 11.32 3.51
CA VAL A 18 10.51 10.13 4.07
C VAL A 18 10.26 10.37 5.55
N VAL A 19 9.04 10.11 5.96
CA VAL A 19 8.58 10.34 7.32
C VAL A 19 7.88 9.11 7.89
N LYS A 20 7.88 8.98 9.21
CA LYS A 20 7.05 7.99 9.89
C LYS A 20 6.47 8.56 11.18
N GLY A 21 5.18 8.34 11.36
CA GLY A 21 4.45 8.69 12.57
C GLY A 21 3.50 7.58 12.97
N VAL A 22 3.00 7.62 14.20
CA VAL A 22 1.89 6.77 14.65
C VAL A 22 0.60 7.52 14.33
N ASN A 23 -0.30 6.93 13.54
CA ASN A 23 -1.55 7.56 13.08
C ASN A 23 -1.33 8.98 12.49
N PHE A 24 -0.24 9.19 11.75
CA PHE A 24 0.17 10.48 11.20
C PHE A 24 0.42 11.58 12.26
N VAL A 25 0.70 11.21 13.51
CA VAL A 25 1.05 12.10 14.60
C VAL A 25 2.47 11.80 15.09
N GLY A 26 3.21 12.83 15.51
CA GLY A 26 4.59 12.66 15.96
C GLY A 26 5.56 12.26 14.84
N ILE A 27 5.38 12.83 13.67
CA ILE A 27 6.15 12.56 12.44
C ILE A 27 7.65 12.72 12.72
N ARG A 28 8.44 11.68 12.42
CA ARG A 28 9.89 11.68 12.44
C ARG A 28 10.42 11.58 11.02
N ASP A 29 11.43 12.38 10.70
CA ASP A 29 12.17 12.28 9.45
C ASP A 29 12.98 10.97 9.44
N ALA A 30 12.81 10.18 8.38
CA ALA A 30 13.52 8.92 8.17
C ALA A 30 14.61 9.03 7.09
N GLY A 31 14.67 10.13 6.32
CA GLY A 31 15.74 10.38 5.37
C GLY A 31 15.29 10.80 3.97
N ASP A 32 16.22 10.73 3.04
CA ASP A 32 16.00 11.02 1.63
C ASP A 32 15.29 9.83 0.94
N PRO A 33 14.19 10.06 0.19
CA PRO A 33 13.43 8.99 -0.44
C PRO A 33 14.22 8.22 -1.50
N VAL A 34 15.12 8.87 -2.23
CA VAL A 34 15.92 8.22 -3.27
C VAL A 34 16.95 7.27 -2.66
N GLU A 35 17.65 7.73 -1.62
CA GLU A 35 18.64 6.91 -0.89
C GLU A 35 17.97 5.68 -0.23
N ILE A 36 16.80 5.87 0.37
CA ILE A 36 16.06 4.79 1.02
C ILE A 36 15.53 3.79 -0.02
N ALA A 37 14.99 4.27 -1.14
CA ALA A 37 14.50 3.42 -2.23
C ALA A 37 15.63 2.56 -2.82
N ARG A 38 16.82 3.15 -3.06
CA ARG A 38 18.00 2.42 -3.52
C ARG A 38 18.40 1.34 -2.52
N ARG A 39 18.46 1.65 -1.23
CA ARG A 39 18.75 0.66 -0.19
C ARG A 39 17.78 -0.51 -0.23
N TYR A 40 16.49 -0.29 -0.34
CA TYR A 40 15.50 -1.37 -0.42
C TYR A 40 15.61 -2.19 -1.69
N ASN A 41 15.96 -1.57 -2.82
CA ASN A 41 16.26 -2.29 -4.05
C ASN A 41 17.49 -3.21 -3.85
N GLU A 42 18.56 -2.72 -3.21
CA GLU A 42 19.76 -3.50 -2.89
C GLU A 42 19.49 -4.62 -1.87
N GLU A 43 18.59 -4.40 -0.90
CA GLU A 43 18.15 -5.42 0.07
C GLU A 43 17.21 -6.48 -0.54
N GLY A 44 16.84 -6.35 -1.83
CA GLY A 44 16.04 -7.31 -2.56
C GLY A 44 14.53 -7.19 -2.31
N ALA A 45 14.00 -5.98 -2.06
CA ALA A 45 12.56 -5.75 -2.04
C ALA A 45 11.91 -6.19 -3.37
N ASP A 46 10.67 -6.66 -3.31
CA ASP A 46 9.96 -7.11 -4.51
C ASP A 46 9.30 -5.96 -5.27
N GLU A 47 9.01 -4.88 -4.57
CA GLU A 47 8.37 -3.66 -5.05
C GLU A 47 8.60 -2.56 -4.01
N ILE A 48 8.47 -1.29 -4.38
CA ILE A 48 8.47 -0.14 -3.47
C ILE A 48 7.16 0.62 -3.65
N THR A 49 6.55 1.04 -2.55
CA THR A 49 5.42 1.96 -2.56
C THR A 49 5.87 3.33 -2.03
N PHE A 50 5.61 4.37 -2.80
CA PHE A 50 5.80 5.78 -2.46
C PHE A 50 4.44 6.43 -2.25
N LEU A 51 4.17 6.93 -1.05
CA LEU A 51 2.92 7.60 -0.71
C LEU A 51 3.20 9.07 -0.32
N ASP A 52 2.80 10.00 -1.17
CA ASP A 52 2.80 11.42 -0.83
C ASP A 52 1.61 11.70 0.10
N ILE A 53 1.90 11.91 1.39
CA ILE A 53 0.87 12.14 2.42
C ILE A 53 0.44 13.61 2.54
N THR A 54 1.12 14.52 1.82
CA THR A 54 0.84 15.96 1.84
C THR A 54 0.24 16.49 0.55
N ALA A 55 0.06 15.64 -0.46
CA ALA A 55 -0.30 16.01 -1.83
C ALA A 55 -1.31 17.16 -1.94
N SER A 56 -0.81 18.38 -1.77
CA SER A 56 -1.46 19.61 -2.17
C SER A 56 -1.18 19.88 -3.65
N HIS A 57 -2.01 20.72 -4.28
CA HIS A 57 -1.82 21.04 -5.69
C HIS A 57 -0.48 21.78 -5.96
N GLU A 58 0.06 22.46 -4.95
CA GLU A 58 1.28 23.27 -5.04
C GLU A 58 2.58 22.44 -4.90
N GLU A 59 2.50 21.22 -4.37
CA GLU A 59 3.67 20.35 -4.12
C GLU A 59 3.82 19.22 -5.17
N ARG A 60 2.93 19.17 -6.16
CA ARG A 60 2.90 18.10 -7.18
C ARG A 60 4.18 18.02 -8.02
N ASP A 61 4.76 19.15 -8.40
CA ASP A 61 5.99 19.17 -9.21
C ASP A 61 7.17 18.57 -8.44
N THR A 62 7.22 18.77 -7.12
CA THR A 62 8.23 18.16 -6.24
C THR A 62 8.06 16.64 -6.20
N THR A 63 6.82 16.15 -6.10
CA THR A 63 6.51 14.72 -6.10
C THR A 63 6.91 14.06 -7.41
N VAL A 64 6.56 14.65 -8.57
CA VAL A 64 6.94 14.15 -9.89
C VAL A 64 8.46 14.03 -10.00
N HIS A 65 9.18 15.08 -9.62
CA HIS A 65 10.65 15.08 -9.67
C HIS A 65 11.27 14.01 -8.76
N THR A 66 10.74 13.82 -7.56
CA THR A 66 11.21 12.76 -6.66
C THR A 66 10.96 11.37 -7.24
N VAL A 67 9.80 11.15 -7.87
CA VAL A 67 9.47 9.89 -8.56
C VAL A 67 10.45 9.63 -9.71
N GLU A 68 10.76 10.64 -10.55
CA GLU A 68 11.75 10.53 -11.61
C GLU A 68 13.13 10.13 -11.08
N GLN A 69 13.56 10.74 -9.96
CA GLN A 69 14.83 10.40 -9.32
C GLN A 69 14.86 8.97 -8.80
N ILE A 70 13.79 8.52 -8.10
CA ILE A 70 13.68 7.14 -7.62
C ILE A 70 13.71 6.16 -8.80
N ALA A 71 12.93 6.42 -9.85
CA ALA A 71 12.85 5.56 -11.03
C ALA A 71 14.19 5.41 -11.77
N CYS A 72 15.10 6.36 -11.63
CA CYS A 72 16.47 6.25 -12.17
C CYS A 72 17.39 5.33 -11.34
N GLU A 73 17.06 5.11 -10.06
CA GLU A 73 17.93 4.40 -9.11
C GLU A 73 17.44 2.99 -8.76
N VAL A 74 16.14 2.68 -8.98
CA VAL A 74 15.55 1.39 -8.63
C VAL A 74 15.14 0.62 -9.88
N PHE A 75 15.24 -0.71 -9.80
CA PHE A 75 14.92 -1.63 -10.91
C PHE A 75 13.84 -2.66 -10.53
N ILE A 76 13.12 -2.38 -9.45
CA ILE A 76 11.93 -3.12 -8.99
C ILE A 76 10.71 -2.23 -9.18
N PRO A 77 9.50 -2.80 -9.31
CA PRO A 77 8.28 -2.01 -9.52
C PRO A 77 8.10 -0.90 -8.49
N LEU A 78 7.77 0.30 -8.97
CA LEU A 78 7.47 1.47 -8.16
C LEU A 78 5.97 1.80 -8.24
N THR A 79 5.28 1.68 -7.10
CA THR A 79 3.90 2.14 -6.95
C THR A 79 3.88 3.53 -6.34
N VAL A 80 3.20 4.49 -6.97
CA VAL A 80 3.09 5.86 -6.49
C VAL A 80 1.65 6.19 -6.11
N GLY A 81 1.44 6.68 -4.89
CA GLY A 81 0.15 7.12 -4.37
C GLY A 81 0.22 8.51 -3.75
N GLY A 82 -0.95 9.06 -3.46
CA GLY A 82 -1.11 10.42 -2.94
C GLY A 82 -1.48 11.42 -4.02
N GLY A 83 -2.56 12.18 -3.79
CA GLY A 83 -2.97 13.29 -4.67
C GLY A 83 -3.44 12.93 -6.08
N ILE A 84 -3.58 11.68 -6.45
CA ILE A 84 -4.06 11.23 -7.77
C ILE A 84 -5.57 11.39 -7.85
N ARG A 85 -6.05 12.20 -8.80
CA ARG A 85 -7.47 12.59 -8.91
C ARG A 85 -8.04 12.49 -10.33
N SER A 86 -7.21 12.28 -11.33
CA SER A 86 -7.60 12.29 -12.74
C SER A 86 -6.74 11.36 -13.59
N LEU A 87 -7.23 11.01 -14.79
CA LEU A 87 -6.45 10.28 -15.78
C LEU A 87 -5.16 11.01 -16.18
N GLN A 88 -5.17 12.35 -16.10
CA GLN A 88 -3.96 13.13 -16.39
C GLN A 88 -2.92 12.97 -15.29
N ASP A 89 -3.32 12.92 -14.02
CA ASP A 89 -2.41 12.66 -12.91
C ASP A 89 -1.76 11.28 -13.02
N ILE A 90 -2.57 10.27 -13.34
CA ILE A 90 -2.09 8.90 -13.60
C ILE A 90 -1.04 8.90 -14.69
N ARG A 91 -1.34 9.54 -15.84
CA ARG A 91 -0.39 9.64 -16.95
C ARG A 91 0.91 10.33 -16.53
N THR A 92 0.81 11.41 -15.76
CA THR A 92 1.97 12.16 -15.28
C THR A 92 2.89 11.27 -14.44
N MET A 93 2.33 10.50 -13.49
CA MET A 93 3.13 9.61 -12.63
C MET A 93 3.74 8.44 -13.41
N LEU A 94 2.98 7.82 -14.33
CA LEU A 94 3.51 6.77 -15.20
C LEU A 94 4.64 7.29 -16.11
N ASN A 95 4.51 8.50 -16.65
CA ASN A 95 5.56 9.12 -17.45
C ASN A 95 6.81 9.49 -16.62
N ALA A 96 6.65 9.78 -15.32
CA ALA A 96 7.75 10.02 -14.39
C ALA A 96 8.50 8.74 -14.00
N GLY A 97 8.01 7.56 -14.42
CA GLY A 97 8.66 6.27 -14.20
C GLY A 97 7.99 5.39 -13.14
N ALA A 98 6.81 5.75 -12.64
CA ALA A 98 6.01 4.83 -11.84
C ALA A 98 5.51 3.66 -12.70
N ASP A 99 5.58 2.44 -12.19
CA ASP A 99 4.98 1.26 -12.82
C ASP A 99 3.49 1.14 -12.50
N LYS A 100 3.10 1.61 -11.32
CA LYS A 100 1.73 1.57 -10.82
C LYS A 100 1.37 2.88 -10.12
N VAL A 101 0.08 3.19 -10.12
CA VAL A 101 -0.48 4.31 -9.35
C VAL A 101 -1.52 3.80 -8.37
N SER A 102 -1.51 4.37 -7.15
CA SER A 102 -2.46 4.03 -6.09
C SER A 102 -3.50 5.14 -5.94
N ILE A 103 -4.78 4.78 -6.13
CA ILE A 103 -5.92 5.68 -6.09
C ILE A 103 -6.77 5.33 -4.86
N ASN A 104 -7.07 6.32 -4.01
CA ASN A 104 -7.90 6.15 -2.81
C ASN A 104 -9.14 7.06 -2.87
N THR A 105 -9.08 8.22 -2.26
CA THR A 105 -10.23 9.15 -2.09
C THR A 105 -10.90 9.50 -3.42
N ALA A 106 -10.14 9.64 -4.52
CA ALA A 106 -10.69 9.93 -5.83
C ALA A 106 -11.58 8.79 -6.35
N ALA A 107 -11.20 7.53 -6.12
CA ALA A 107 -12.02 6.39 -6.49
C ALA A 107 -13.35 6.34 -5.70
N ILE A 108 -13.35 6.77 -4.44
CA ILE A 108 -14.56 6.84 -3.62
C ILE A 108 -15.52 7.91 -4.14
N HIS A 109 -15.00 9.05 -4.60
CA HIS A 109 -15.82 10.14 -5.13
C HIS A 109 -16.27 9.88 -6.57
N GLU A 110 -15.42 9.26 -7.39
CA GLU A 110 -15.66 8.98 -8.79
C GLU A 110 -15.16 7.55 -9.12
N PRO A 111 -15.94 6.50 -8.79
CA PRO A 111 -15.53 5.11 -9.02
C PRO A 111 -15.20 4.79 -10.48
N GLU A 112 -15.87 5.44 -11.42
CA GLU A 112 -15.63 5.31 -12.86
C GLU A 112 -14.20 5.67 -13.26
N LEU A 113 -13.50 6.51 -12.49
CA LEU A 113 -12.09 6.82 -12.71
C LEU A 113 -11.22 5.55 -12.75
N VAL A 114 -11.54 4.55 -11.92
CA VAL A 114 -10.80 3.27 -11.90
C VAL A 114 -11.02 2.50 -13.19
N ARG A 115 -12.28 2.44 -13.69
CA ARG A 115 -12.63 1.78 -14.95
C ARG A 115 -11.93 2.44 -16.15
N ASP A 116 -12.02 3.76 -16.22
CA ASP A 116 -11.42 4.55 -17.29
C ASP A 116 -9.88 4.46 -17.28
N ALA A 117 -9.29 4.45 -16.09
CA ALA A 117 -7.85 4.27 -15.90
C ALA A 117 -7.40 2.86 -16.34
N ALA A 118 -8.10 1.82 -15.91
CA ALA A 118 -7.81 0.44 -16.29
C ALA A 118 -7.94 0.23 -17.80
N ALA A 119 -9.00 0.77 -18.41
CA ALA A 119 -9.19 0.71 -19.85
C ALA A 119 -8.09 1.44 -20.64
N ARG A 120 -7.55 2.54 -20.10
CA ARG A 120 -6.59 3.39 -20.80
C ARG A 120 -5.13 3.00 -20.60
N PHE A 121 -4.77 2.56 -19.38
CA PHE A 121 -3.39 2.29 -19.00
C PHE A 121 -3.10 0.81 -18.76
N GLY A 122 -4.15 0.00 -18.66
CA GLY A 122 -4.09 -1.41 -18.28
C GLY A 122 -4.31 -1.60 -16.76
N SER A 123 -5.01 -2.67 -16.40
CA SER A 123 -5.29 -3.02 -15.01
C SER A 123 -4.03 -3.12 -14.15
N GLN A 124 -2.95 -3.66 -14.71
CA GLN A 124 -1.68 -3.84 -14.02
C GLN A 124 -1.05 -2.55 -13.48
N CYS A 125 -1.43 -1.38 -14.01
CA CYS A 125 -0.96 -0.08 -13.55
C CYS A 125 -1.83 0.52 -12.44
N ILE A 126 -2.99 -0.07 -12.12
CA ILE A 126 -3.99 0.53 -11.23
C ILE A 126 -4.10 -0.24 -9.93
N VAL A 127 -3.69 0.38 -8.85
CA VAL A 127 -3.88 -0.08 -7.47
C VAL A 127 -4.98 0.75 -6.84
N VAL A 128 -5.98 0.12 -6.21
CA VAL A 128 -6.96 0.85 -5.40
C VAL A 128 -6.61 0.68 -3.92
N ALA A 129 -6.31 1.80 -3.27
CA ALA A 129 -6.08 1.83 -1.84
C ALA A 129 -7.41 1.89 -1.07
N ILE A 130 -7.51 1.07 -0.03
CA ILE A 130 -8.72 0.90 0.78
C ILE A 130 -8.33 1.07 2.25
N ASP A 131 -8.65 2.24 2.83
CA ASP A 131 -8.46 2.51 4.24
C ASP A 131 -9.72 2.11 4.99
N VAL A 132 -9.63 1.14 5.89
CA VAL A 132 -10.78 0.59 6.61
C VAL A 132 -10.70 0.77 8.11
N LYS A 133 -11.87 0.90 8.75
CA LYS A 133 -12.03 0.78 10.20
C LYS A 133 -13.17 -0.16 10.55
N ARG A 134 -13.01 -0.86 11.66
CA ARG A 134 -14.10 -1.60 12.28
C ARG A 134 -15.11 -0.61 12.88
N VAL A 135 -16.38 -0.74 12.49
CA VAL A 135 -17.48 0.10 12.97
C VAL A 135 -18.50 -0.64 13.83
N SER A 136 -18.36 -1.97 13.97
CA SER A 136 -19.16 -2.77 14.90
C SER A 136 -18.52 -2.80 16.28
N GLU A 137 -19.33 -3.03 17.31
CA GLU A 137 -18.85 -3.30 18.66
C GLU A 137 -17.99 -4.59 18.71
N LEU A 138 -17.13 -4.71 19.73
CA LEU A 138 -16.19 -5.84 19.84
C LEU A 138 -16.87 -7.20 19.87
N ASN A 139 -18.07 -7.28 20.46
CA ASN A 139 -18.83 -8.53 20.64
C ASN A 139 -19.79 -8.82 19.47
N ASP A 140 -19.94 -7.87 18.54
CA ASP A 140 -20.78 -8.03 17.36
C ASP A 140 -19.99 -8.64 16.18
N PRO A 141 -20.68 -9.23 15.21
CA PRO A 141 -20.05 -9.62 13.96
C PRO A 141 -19.26 -8.44 13.37
N PRO A 142 -18.00 -8.64 12.95
CA PRO A 142 -17.15 -7.55 12.50
C PRO A 142 -17.72 -6.91 11.23
N ARG A 143 -17.90 -5.59 11.27
CA ARG A 143 -18.27 -4.75 10.12
C ARG A 143 -17.19 -3.71 9.93
N TYR A 144 -16.78 -3.53 8.67
CA TYR A 144 -15.73 -2.60 8.29
C TYR A 144 -16.25 -1.63 7.24
N GLU A 145 -15.96 -0.36 7.45
CA GLU A 145 -16.29 0.71 6.52
C GLU A 145 -15.03 1.39 5.98
N LEU A 146 -15.14 1.95 4.79
CA LEU A 146 -14.11 2.79 4.21
C LEU A 146 -14.05 4.14 4.89
N PHE A 147 -12.83 4.63 5.02
CA PHE A 147 -12.53 5.98 5.49
C PHE A 147 -11.68 6.71 4.46
N THR A 148 -11.86 8.04 4.39
CA THR A 148 -11.06 8.93 3.55
C THR A 148 -10.21 9.86 4.42
N HIS A 149 -9.33 10.65 3.76
CA HIS A 149 -8.49 11.65 4.42
C HIS A 149 -7.61 11.06 5.53
N GLY A 150 -6.94 9.93 5.24
CA GLY A 150 -6.08 9.26 6.21
C GLY A 150 -6.87 8.72 7.42
N GLY A 151 -7.99 8.07 7.17
CA GLY A 151 -8.81 7.42 8.21
C GLY A 151 -9.66 8.36 9.07
N ARG A 152 -9.81 9.64 8.67
CA ARG A 152 -10.51 10.66 9.49
C ARG A 152 -11.99 10.80 9.18
N LYS A 153 -12.44 10.51 7.95
CA LYS A 153 -13.80 10.73 7.52
C LYS A 153 -14.47 9.42 7.08
N PRO A 154 -15.50 8.95 7.80
CA PRO A 154 -16.27 7.77 7.40
C PRO A 154 -17.04 8.03 6.11
N THR A 155 -17.25 6.98 5.31
CA THR A 155 -17.97 7.06 4.05
C THR A 155 -19.32 6.34 4.08
N GLY A 156 -19.53 5.43 5.04
CA GLY A 156 -20.70 4.53 5.08
C GLY A 156 -20.62 3.37 4.06
N ILE A 157 -19.52 3.25 3.33
CA ILE A 157 -19.33 2.21 2.30
C ILE A 157 -18.74 0.97 2.97
N GLU A 158 -19.37 -0.19 2.74
CA GLU A 158 -18.90 -1.48 3.27
C GLU A 158 -17.66 -1.95 2.50
N ALA A 159 -16.63 -2.39 3.23
CA ALA A 159 -15.31 -2.62 2.69
C ALA A 159 -15.24 -3.77 1.66
N VAL A 160 -15.91 -4.92 1.93
CA VAL A 160 -15.86 -6.09 1.03
C VAL A 160 -16.65 -5.83 -0.26
N ALA A 161 -17.81 -5.16 -0.15
CA ALA A 161 -18.60 -4.78 -1.32
C ALA A 161 -17.81 -3.81 -2.22
N TRP A 162 -17.11 -2.85 -1.61
CA TRP A 162 -16.24 -1.93 -2.33
C TRP A 162 -15.08 -2.64 -3.02
N ALA A 163 -14.40 -3.56 -2.34
CA ALA A 163 -13.30 -4.32 -2.91
C ALA A 163 -13.75 -5.08 -4.19
N ARG A 164 -14.92 -5.73 -4.15
CA ARG A 164 -15.51 -6.38 -5.32
C ARG A 164 -15.79 -5.38 -6.45
N GLN A 165 -16.40 -4.24 -6.12
CA GLN A 165 -16.69 -3.22 -7.13
C GLN A 165 -15.42 -2.71 -7.82
N MET A 166 -14.34 -2.49 -7.07
CA MET A 166 -13.08 -2.04 -7.65
C MET A 166 -12.41 -3.11 -8.52
N ALA A 167 -12.49 -4.39 -8.12
CA ALA A 167 -12.06 -5.51 -8.96
C ALA A 167 -12.86 -5.57 -10.26
N ASP A 168 -14.20 -5.45 -10.21
CA ASP A 168 -15.09 -5.43 -11.37
C ASP A 168 -14.82 -4.22 -12.29
N PHE A 169 -14.35 -3.10 -11.73
CA PHE A 169 -13.98 -1.91 -12.50
C PHE A 169 -12.58 -2.01 -13.11
N GLY A 170 -11.88 -3.10 -12.85
CA GLY A 170 -10.61 -3.41 -13.50
C GLY A 170 -9.39 -2.94 -12.71
N ALA A 171 -9.51 -2.70 -11.42
CA ALA A 171 -8.33 -2.57 -10.57
C ALA A 171 -7.44 -3.81 -10.74
N GLY A 172 -6.14 -3.62 -10.87
CA GLY A 172 -5.19 -4.72 -10.98
C GLY A 172 -4.77 -5.26 -9.62
N GLU A 173 -4.94 -4.46 -8.56
CA GLU A 173 -4.50 -4.80 -7.21
C GLU A 173 -5.21 -3.94 -6.16
N LEU A 174 -5.41 -4.48 -4.96
CA LEU A 174 -5.94 -3.73 -3.81
C LEU A 174 -4.86 -3.55 -2.75
N LEU A 175 -4.69 -2.33 -2.25
CA LEU A 175 -3.85 -2.01 -1.10
C LEU A 175 -4.75 -1.76 0.12
N LEU A 176 -4.87 -2.76 0.98
CA LEU A 176 -5.76 -2.73 2.14
C LEU A 176 -5.02 -2.26 3.39
N THR A 177 -5.37 -1.10 3.92
CA THR A 177 -4.82 -0.58 5.17
C THR A 177 -5.87 -0.56 6.27
N SER A 178 -5.61 -1.27 7.37
CA SER A 178 -6.42 -1.15 8.57
C SER A 178 -5.97 0.05 9.39
N MET A 179 -6.85 1.03 9.52
CA MET A 179 -6.61 2.23 10.32
C MET A 179 -6.66 1.94 11.84
N ASP A 180 -7.25 0.81 12.23
CA ASP A 180 -7.25 0.35 13.63
C ASP A 180 -5.91 -0.25 14.03
N ARG A 181 -5.14 -0.73 13.05
CA ARG A 181 -3.83 -1.36 13.24
C ARG A 181 -2.66 -0.47 12.85
N ASP A 182 -2.86 0.51 11.97
CA ASP A 182 -1.76 1.34 11.48
C ASP A 182 -1.04 2.06 12.62
N GLY A 183 0.28 1.86 12.68
CA GLY A 183 1.16 2.41 13.71
C GLY A 183 1.14 1.67 15.06
N THR A 184 0.25 0.69 15.30
CA THR A 184 0.15 -0.01 16.60
C THR A 184 1.24 -1.04 16.83
N ARG A 185 1.78 -1.64 15.76
CA ARG A 185 2.76 -2.75 15.80
C ARG A 185 2.16 -4.09 16.29
N ASP A 186 0.84 -4.23 16.32
CA ASP A 186 0.14 -5.42 16.83
C ASP A 186 -0.22 -6.44 15.72
N GLY A 187 0.30 -6.25 14.52
CA GLY A 187 0.03 -7.07 13.34
C GLY A 187 -1.14 -6.55 12.51
N PHE A 188 -1.31 -7.15 11.32
CA PHE A 188 -2.40 -6.83 10.40
C PHE A 188 -3.78 -7.13 11.00
N GLU A 189 -4.81 -6.45 10.50
CA GLU A 189 -6.21 -6.83 10.79
C GLU A 189 -6.61 -8.01 9.90
N LEU A 190 -6.33 -9.21 10.39
CA LEU A 190 -6.46 -10.45 9.61
C LEU A 190 -7.89 -10.78 9.21
N THR A 191 -8.88 -10.35 10.01
CA THR A 191 -10.30 -10.63 9.75
C THR A 191 -10.76 -9.97 8.45
N ILE A 192 -10.52 -8.68 8.29
CA ILE A 192 -10.91 -7.98 7.06
C ILE A 192 -9.99 -8.35 5.90
N THR A 193 -8.70 -8.58 6.15
CA THR A 193 -7.77 -9.04 5.12
C THR A 193 -8.27 -10.33 4.49
N LYS A 194 -8.61 -11.34 5.32
CA LYS A 194 -9.15 -12.61 4.85
C LYS A 194 -10.49 -12.45 4.13
N ALA A 195 -11.38 -11.63 4.65
CA ALA A 195 -12.68 -11.39 4.02
C ALA A 195 -12.56 -10.78 2.62
N ILE A 196 -11.59 -9.89 2.41
CA ILE A 196 -11.34 -9.28 1.08
C ILE A 196 -10.62 -10.27 0.17
N THR A 197 -9.58 -10.96 0.64
CA THR A 197 -8.85 -11.94 -0.19
C THR A 197 -9.75 -13.09 -0.65
N ASP A 198 -10.75 -13.49 0.14
CA ASP A 198 -11.75 -14.50 -0.27
C ASP A 198 -12.83 -13.93 -1.22
N ALA A 199 -12.95 -12.63 -1.33
CA ALA A 199 -14.02 -11.97 -2.07
C ALA A 199 -13.63 -11.51 -3.47
N VAL A 200 -12.32 -11.44 -3.78
CA VAL A 200 -11.78 -10.94 -5.06
C VAL A 200 -10.74 -11.90 -5.62
N ASP A 201 -10.59 -11.90 -6.96
CA ASP A 201 -9.61 -12.73 -7.68
C ASP A 201 -8.34 -11.93 -8.05
N ILE A 202 -8.25 -10.66 -7.67
CA ILE A 202 -7.08 -9.82 -7.90
C ILE A 202 -6.18 -9.79 -6.66
N PRO A 203 -4.87 -9.56 -6.82
CA PRO A 203 -3.94 -9.51 -5.68
C PRO A 203 -4.33 -8.48 -4.61
N VAL A 204 -4.15 -8.87 -3.35
CA VAL A 204 -4.37 -8.01 -2.18
C VAL A 204 -3.07 -7.81 -1.42
N ILE A 205 -2.72 -6.55 -1.18
CA ILE A 205 -1.58 -6.13 -0.35
C ILE A 205 -2.11 -5.80 1.04
N ALA A 206 -1.64 -6.52 2.06
CA ALA A 206 -1.98 -6.21 3.46
C ALA A 206 -1.07 -5.08 3.99
N SER A 207 -1.67 -4.09 4.66
CA SER A 207 -0.98 -2.90 5.20
C SER A 207 -1.53 -2.50 6.57
N GLY A 208 -0.66 -1.90 7.39
CA GLY A 208 -1.00 -1.37 8.71
C GLY A 208 -0.78 -2.37 9.85
N GLY A 209 0.06 -1.99 10.84
CA GLY A 209 0.24 -2.73 12.09
C GLY A 209 1.48 -3.63 12.19
N VAL A 210 2.34 -3.67 11.19
CA VAL A 210 3.53 -4.55 11.24
C VAL A 210 4.51 -4.08 12.32
N GLY A 211 4.81 -4.98 13.26
CA GLY A 211 5.76 -4.75 14.35
C GLY A 211 6.85 -5.83 14.44
N GLY A 212 6.82 -6.86 13.59
CA GLY A 212 7.79 -7.94 13.58
C GLY A 212 7.58 -8.90 12.42
N LEU A 213 8.54 -9.81 12.22
CA LEU A 213 8.57 -10.73 11.07
C LEU A 213 7.39 -11.70 11.03
N GLN A 214 6.93 -12.17 12.22
CA GLN A 214 5.77 -13.06 12.29
C GLN A 214 4.51 -12.42 11.71
N HIS A 215 4.32 -11.11 11.89
CA HIS A 215 3.17 -10.40 11.32
C HIS A 215 3.14 -10.46 9.80
N LEU A 216 4.32 -10.42 9.14
CA LEU A 216 4.41 -10.58 7.68
C LEU A 216 3.95 -11.97 7.24
N ALA A 217 4.41 -13.01 7.95
CA ALA A 217 3.98 -14.39 7.70
C ALA A 217 2.47 -14.57 7.92
N ASP A 218 1.92 -14.02 9.01
CA ASP A 218 0.49 -14.10 9.34
C ASP A 218 -0.39 -13.41 8.29
N GLY A 219 0.05 -12.26 7.77
CA GLY A 219 -0.66 -11.55 6.70
C GLY A 219 -0.87 -12.41 5.46
N VAL A 220 0.13 -13.23 5.12
CA VAL A 220 0.08 -14.15 3.99
C VAL A 220 -0.68 -15.44 4.32
N THR A 221 -0.33 -16.09 5.44
CA THR A 221 -0.85 -17.43 5.76
C THR A 221 -2.27 -17.40 6.32
N LEU A 222 -2.56 -16.48 7.22
CA LEU A 222 -3.86 -16.33 7.88
C LEU A 222 -4.75 -15.32 7.14
N GLY A 223 -4.17 -14.20 6.70
CA GLY A 223 -4.89 -13.17 5.94
C GLY A 223 -5.12 -13.53 4.47
N GLY A 224 -4.32 -14.45 3.90
CA GLY A 224 -4.40 -14.83 2.50
C GLY A 224 -3.81 -13.78 1.53
N ALA A 225 -3.14 -12.75 2.04
CA ALA A 225 -2.58 -11.69 1.21
C ALA A 225 -1.54 -12.20 0.19
N ASP A 226 -1.45 -11.51 -0.96
CA ASP A 226 -0.47 -11.79 -2.00
C ASP A 226 0.82 -11.00 -1.83
N ALA A 227 0.71 -9.92 -1.07
CA ALA A 227 1.84 -9.10 -0.65
C ALA A 227 1.60 -8.51 0.73
N VAL A 228 2.69 -8.15 1.38
CA VAL A 228 2.69 -7.46 2.67
C VAL A 228 3.48 -6.17 2.58
N LEU A 229 2.88 -5.09 3.04
CA LEU A 229 3.48 -3.76 3.03
C LEU A 229 3.86 -3.36 4.46
N ALA A 230 5.09 -2.90 4.64
CA ALA A 230 5.60 -2.44 5.92
C ALA A 230 6.53 -1.23 5.76
N ALA A 231 6.59 -0.40 6.79
CA ALA A 231 7.41 0.81 6.81
C ALA A 231 8.38 0.82 8.01
N SER A 232 7.87 0.94 9.23
CA SER A 232 8.67 1.23 10.43
C SER A 232 9.78 0.23 10.68
N ILE A 233 9.50 -1.07 10.56
CA ILE A 233 10.46 -2.14 10.85
C ILE A 233 11.68 -2.10 9.92
N PHE A 234 11.49 -1.59 8.69
CA PHE A 234 12.54 -1.44 7.69
C PHE A 234 13.23 -0.06 7.79
N HIS A 235 12.46 1.03 7.98
CA HIS A 235 13.02 2.38 8.07
C HIS A 235 14.00 2.55 9.22
N PHE A 236 13.69 1.96 10.37
CA PHE A 236 14.52 2.07 11.56
C PHE A 236 15.56 0.96 11.68
N GLY A 237 15.71 0.10 10.65
CA GLY A 237 16.72 -0.94 10.62
C GLY A 237 16.52 -2.02 11.68
N GLU A 238 15.29 -2.23 12.15
CA GLU A 238 15.00 -3.34 13.06
C GLU A 238 15.15 -4.68 12.34
N TYR A 239 14.79 -4.71 11.06
CA TYR A 239 14.99 -5.83 10.15
C TYR A 239 15.30 -5.31 8.75
N SER A 240 16.12 -6.06 8.00
CA SER A 240 16.26 -5.86 6.56
C SER A 240 15.18 -6.62 5.78
N VAL A 241 14.97 -6.27 4.52
CA VAL A 241 14.05 -7.00 3.63
C VAL A 241 14.54 -8.44 3.42
N GLY A 242 15.86 -8.64 3.32
CA GLY A 242 16.45 -9.96 3.19
C GLY A 242 16.16 -10.87 4.40
N GLU A 243 16.28 -10.35 5.64
CA GLU A 243 15.91 -11.10 6.85
C GLU A 243 14.42 -11.45 6.88
N ALA A 244 13.56 -10.52 6.45
CA ALA A 244 12.13 -10.78 6.36
C ALA A 244 11.81 -11.90 5.35
N LYS A 245 12.44 -11.89 4.19
CA LYS A 245 12.30 -12.97 3.19
C LYS A 245 12.82 -14.32 3.69
N ALA A 246 13.99 -14.33 4.32
CA ALA A 246 14.53 -15.55 4.92
C ALA A 246 13.58 -16.14 5.96
N PHE A 247 13.06 -15.30 6.86
CA PHE A 247 12.09 -15.73 7.86
C PHE A 247 10.81 -16.32 7.23
N MET A 248 10.25 -15.64 6.21
CA MET A 248 9.06 -16.15 5.51
C MET A 248 9.33 -17.47 4.80
N ALA A 249 10.50 -17.63 4.18
CA ALA A 249 10.92 -18.88 3.55
C ALA A 249 11.03 -20.03 4.56
N ASP A 250 11.58 -19.77 5.75
CA ASP A 250 11.69 -20.75 6.85
C ASP A 250 10.30 -21.17 7.37
N GLN A 251 9.27 -20.33 7.22
CA GLN A 251 7.87 -20.67 7.50
C GLN A 251 7.19 -21.41 6.33
N GLY A 252 7.92 -21.77 5.28
CA GLY A 252 7.38 -22.47 4.10
C GLY A 252 6.62 -21.57 3.12
N ILE A 253 6.71 -20.24 3.26
CA ILE A 253 6.11 -19.28 2.34
C ILE A 253 7.04 -19.11 1.13
N THR A 254 6.49 -19.26 -0.07
CA THR A 254 7.27 -19.03 -1.31
C THR A 254 7.53 -17.54 -1.47
N VAL A 255 8.80 -17.13 -1.43
CA VAL A 255 9.30 -15.78 -1.69
C VAL A 255 10.43 -15.82 -2.70
N ARG A 256 10.78 -14.67 -3.28
CA ARG A 256 12.01 -14.53 -4.10
C ARG A 256 13.16 -14.13 -3.18
N LEU A 257 14.19 -14.94 -3.09
CA LEU A 257 15.43 -14.67 -2.33
C LEU A 257 16.44 -13.96 -3.23
#